data_01d9c2499e7b01c5fbdb8fead6fe5696
#
_entry.id   01d9c2499e7b01c5fbdb8fead6fe5696
#
_cell.length_a   1.000
_cell.length_b   1.000
_cell.length_c   1.000
_cell.angle_alpha   90.00
_cell.angle_beta   90.00
_cell.angle_gamma   90.00
#
_symmetry.space_group_name_H-M   'P 1'
#
loop_
_entity.id
_entity.type
_entity.pdbx_description
1 polymer ?
#
loop_
_entity_poly.entity_id
_entity_poly.type
_entity_poly.pdbx_seq_one_letter_code
_entity_poly.pdbx_strand_id
1 'polypeptide(L)'
;MELRAEVVDEVRKRLRRVEGQIRGVERMLEEGRECRDVVTQLSAATRALEQAGFRLVAAGLTWCVEHPDTAAEGGYPLAEVERMFMKLA
;
A
#
# COMPACT_ATOMS: atom_id res chain seq x y z
N MET A 1 14.60 0.70 -9.71
CA MET A 1 13.31 0.37 -10.39
C MET A 1 12.45 1.61 -10.45
N GLU A 2 12.02 1.97 -11.64
CA GLU A 2 11.05 3.05 -11.78
C GLU A 2 9.65 2.46 -11.99
N LEU A 3 8.68 3.03 -11.29
CA LEU A 3 7.29 2.64 -11.45
C LEU A 3 6.65 3.41 -12.60
N ARG A 4 5.74 2.76 -13.31
CA ARG A 4 4.97 3.43 -14.37
C ARG A 4 4.14 4.56 -13.76
N ALA A 5 3.97 5.65 -14.50
CA ALA A 5 3.21 6.81 -14.04
C ALA A 5 1.77 6.43 -13.63
N GLU A 6 1.15 5.50 -14.34
CA GLU A 6 -0.21 5.04 -14.04
C GLU A 6 -0.27 4.35 -12.66
N VAL A 7 0.75 3.57 -12.32
CA VAL A 7 0.83 2.88 -11.03
C VAL A 7 1.02 3.90 -9.91
N VAL A 8 1.94 4.85 -10.10
CA VAL A 8 2.18 5.92 -9.13
C VAL A 8 0.91 6.70 -8.85
N ASP A 9 0.20 7.08 -9.91
CA ASP A 9 -1.05 7.84 -9.79
C ASP A 9 -2.14 7.04 -9.05
N GLU A 10 -2.30 5.77 -9.40
CA GLU A 10 -3.27 4.88 -8.74
C GLU A 10 -2.96 4.72 -7.25
N VAL A 11 -1.70 4.45 -6.90
CA VAL A 11 -1.30 4.26 -5.51
C VAL A 11 -1.45 5.56 -4.71
N ARG A 12 -1.09 6.70 -5.30
CA ARG A 12 -1.27 8.00 -4.65
C ARG A 12 -2.74 8.29 -4.36
N LYS A 13 -3.64 7.96 -5.28
CA LYS A 13 -5.08 8.12 -5.07
C LYS A 13 -5.60 7.24 -3.94
N ARG A 14 -5.12 6.00 -3.86
CA ARG A 14 -5.44 5.08 -2.77
C ARG A 14 -4.96 5.63 -1.43
N LEU A 15 -3.73 6.16 -1.38
CA LEU A 15 -3.16 6.73 -0.17
C LEU A 15 -3.93 7.98 0.30
N ARG A 16 -4.36 8.83 -0.63
CA ARG A 16 -5.20 9.99 -0.28
C ARG A 16 -6.52 9.58 0.35
N ARG A 17 -7.10 8.48 -0.15
CA ARG A 17 -8.32 7.93 0.44
C ARG A 17 -8.07 7.44 1.87
N VAL A 18 -6.94 6.77 2.08
CA VAL A 18 -6.53 6.31 3.43
C VAL A 18 -6.32 7.50 4.36
N GLU A 19 -5.67 8.57 3.90
CA GLU A 19 -5.50 9.80 4.69
C GLU A 19 -6.85 10.35 5.16
N GLY A 20 -7.84 10.38 4.26
CA GLY A 20 -9.19 10.81 4.61
C GLY A 20 -9.85 9.91 5.65
N GLN A 21 -9.66 8.60 5.54
CA GLN A 21 -10.17 7.63 6.50
C GLN A 21 -9.53 7.81 7.88
N ILE A 22 -8.21 8.06 7.91
CA ILE A 22 -7.49 8.31 9.17
C ILE A 22 -8.00 9.59 9.83
N ARG A 23 -8.19 10.66 9.06
CA ARG A 23 -8.77 11.89 9.60
C ARG A 23 -10.18 11.65 10.15
N GLY A 24 -10.95 10.79 9.48
CA GLY A 24 -12.26 10.39 9.98
C GLY A 24 -12.19 9.69 11.34
N VAL A 25 -11.20 8.81 11.53
CA VAL A 25 -10.98 8.13 12.81
C VAL A 25 -10.61 9.14 13.91
N GLU A 26 -9.71 10.07 13.61
CA GLU A 26 -9.33 11.12 14.55
C GLU A 26 -10.56 11.94 14.99
N ARG A 27 -11.42 12.30 14.04
CA ARG A 27 -12.65 13.03 14.32
C ARG A 27 -13.60 12.24 15.22
N MET A 28 -13.76 10.94 14.94
CA MET A 28 -14.59 10.06 15.75
C MET A 28 -14.10 10.01 17.21
N LEU A 29 -12.78 9.97 17.40
CA LEU A 29 -12.19 9.98 18.73
C LEU A 29 -12.46 11.32 19.45
N GLU A 30 -12.33 12.44 18.75
CA GLU A 30 -12.61 13.77 19.28
C GLU A 30 -14.08 13.92 19.68
N GLU A 31 -14.97 13.32 18.90
CA GLU A 31 -16.42 13.37 19.15
C GLU A 31 -16.87 12.39 20.24
N GLY A 32 -15.96 11.56 20.73
CA GLY A 32 -16.29 10.56 21.75
C GLY A 32 -17.19 9.45 21.23
N ARG A 33 -17.02 9.07 19.95
CA ARG A 33 -17.81 8.02 19.31
C ARG A 33 -17.57 6.67 19.98
N GLU A 34 -18.53 5.76 19.82
CA GLU A 34 -18.46 4.42 20.37
C GLU A 34 -17.18 3.71 19.90
N CYS A 35 -16.46 3.10 20.83
CA CYS A 35 -15.18 2.42 20.56
C CYS A 35 -15.31 1.39 19.43
N ARG A 36 -16.38 0.63 19.40
CA ARG A 36 -16.64 -0.39 18.37
C ARG A 36 -16.67 0.23 16.98
N ASP A 37 -17.29 1.40 16.83
CA ASP A 37 -17.40 2.09 15.55
C ASP A 37 -16.03 2.65 15.14
N VAL A 38 -15.25 3.17 16.08
CA VAL A 38 -13.90 3.67 15.83
C VAL A 38 -13.00 2.52 15.34
N VAL A 39 -13.05 1.37 16.00
CA VAL A 39 -12.25 0.20 15.62
C VAL A 39 -12.65 -0.31 14.23
N THR A 40 -13.94 -0.30 13.91
CA THR A 40 -14.42 -0.69 12.57
C THR A 40 -13.84 0.21 11.50
N GLN A 41 -13.84 1.53 11.72
CA GLN A 41 -13.27 2.49 10.77
C GLN A 41 -11.75 2.34 10.66
N LEU A 42 -11.08 2.13 11.78
CA LEU A 42 -9.64 1.91 11.80
C LEU A 42 -9.26 0.65 11.02
N SER A 43 -10.03 -0.43 11.18
CA SER A 43 -9.82 -1.67 10.42
C SER A 43 -9.98 -1.45 8.93
N ALA A 44 -10.95 -0.64 8.50
CA ALA A 44 -11.14 -0.30 7.10
C ALA A 44 -9.95 0.48 6.54
N ALA A 45 -9.43 1.44 7.30
CA ALA A 45 -8.24 2.22 6.91
C ALA A 45 -7.01 1.33 6.80
N THR A 46 -6.83 0.39 7.72
CA THR A 46 -5.72 -0.57 7.71
C THR A 46 -5.77 -1.42 6.43
N ARG A 47 -6.93 -1.97 6.08
CA ARG A 47 -7.08 -2.76 4.85
C ARG A 47 -6.80 -1.95 3.60
N ALA A 48 -7.28 -0.72 3.55
CA ALA A 48 -7.06 0.15 2.41
C ALA A 48 -5.57 0.45 2.22
N LEU A 49 -4.84 0.66 3.32
CA LEU A 49 -3.40 0.88 3.29
C LEU A 49 -2.66 -0.37 2.81
N GLU A 50 -3.03 -1.54 3.32
CA GLU A 50 -2.47 -2.82 2.86
C GLU A 50 -2.67 -3.03 1.37
N GLN A 51 -3.86 -2.74 0.85
CA GLN A 51 -4.15 -2.86 -0.57
C GLN A 51 -3.29 -1.94 -1.43
N ALA A 52 -3.04 -0.72 -0.96
CA ALA A 52 -2.13 0.20 -1.64
C ALA A 52 -0.71 -0.37 -1.70
N GLY A 53 -0.24 -0.94 -0.59
CA GLY A 53 1.07 -1.58 -0.52
C GLY A 53 1.17 -2.79 -1.43
N PHE A 54 0.17 -3.66 -1.42
CA PHE A 54 0.15 -4.84 -2.29
C PHE A 54 0.10 -4.46 -3.77
N ARG A 55 -0.61 -3.40 -4.12
CA ARG A 55 -0.64 -2.92 -5.51
C ARG A 55 0.75 -2.48 -5.96
N LEU A 56 1.48 -1.83 -5.07
CA LEU A 56 2.85 -1.38 -5.33
C LEU A 56 3.79 -2.58 -5.55
N VAL A 57 3.73 -3.55 -4.66
CA VAL A 57 4.56 -4.77 -4.75
C VAL A 57 4.20 -5.58 -6.00
N ALA A 58 2.91 -5.70 -6.32
CA ALA A 58 2.47 -6.40 -7.52
C ALA A 58 3.03 -5.76 -8.80
N ALA A 59 3.06 -4.43 -8.87
CA ALA A 59 3.66 -3.71 -9.99
C ALA A 59 5.16 -3.98 -10.08
N GLY A 60 5.86 -3.99 -8.94
CA GLY A 60 7.27 -4.31 -8.86
C GLY A 60 7.56 -5.74 -9.31
N LEU A 61 6.73 -6.69 -8.88
CA LEU A 61 6.87 -8.09 -9.27
C LEU A 61 6.69 -8.27 -10.79
N THR A 62 5.66 -7.65 -11.37
CA THR A 62 5.42 -7.68 -12.80
C THR A 62 6.62 -7.15 -13.57
N TRP A 63 7.15 -6.00 -13.12
CA TRP A 63 8.31 -5.40 -13.75
C TRP A 63 9.53 -6.33 -13.69
N CYS A 64 9.78 -6.97 -12.54
CA CYS A 64 10.90 -7.91 -12.37
C CYS A 64 10.77 -9.14 -13.28
N VAL A 65 9.56 -9.65 -13.47
CA VAL A 65 9.31 -10.80 -14.36
C VAL A 65 9.56 -10.41 -15.82
N GLU A 66 9.18 -9.21 -16.22
CA GLU A 66 9.39 -8.69 -17.58
C GLU A 66 10.84 -8.29 -17.86
N HIS A 67 11.60 -7.91 -16.83
CA HIS A 67 12.96 -7.39 -16.95
C HIS A 67 13.91 -8.03 -15.93
N PRO A 68 14.08 -9.37 -15.95
CA PRO A 68 14.77 -10.05 -14.85
C PRO A 68 16.23 -9.63 -14.68
N ASP A 69 16.97 -9.44 -15.77
CA ASP A 69 18.38 -9.05 -15.68
C ASP A 69 18.55 -7.63 -15.20
N THR A 70 17.76 -6.70 -15.73
CA THR A 70 17.77 -5.29 -15.32
C THR A 70 17.34 -5.14 -13.88
N ALA A 71 16.34 -5.90 -13.44
CA ALA A 71 15.88 -5.90 -12.07
C ALA A 71 16.99 -6.35 -11.12
N ALA A 72 17.64 -7.47 -11.41
CA ALA A 72 18.72 -8.01 -10.59
C ALA A 72 19.89 -7.03 -10.47
N GLU A 73 20.30 -6.43 -11.59
CA GLU A 73 21.38 -5.41 -11.62
C GLU A 73 21.04 -4.17 -10.81
N GLY A 74 19.76 -3.79 -10.77
CA GLY A 74 19.28 -2.65 -9.99
C GLY A 74 19.01 -2.95 -8.51
N GLY A 75 19.35 -4.16 -8.04
CA GLY A 75 19.14 -4.54 -6.65
C GLY A 75 17.76 -5.08 -6.34
N TYR A 76 17.00 -5.49 -7.37
CA TYR A 76 15.65 -6.05 -7.22
C TYR A 76 15.54 -7.46 -7.84
N PRO A 77 16.36 -8.43 -7.40
CA PRO A 77 16.11 -9.81 -7.78
C PRO A 77 14.76 -10.26 -7.21
N LEU A 78 14.20 -11.31 -7.77
CA LEU A 78 12.88 -11.81 -7.34
C LEU A 78 12.81 -12.05 -5.84
N ALA A 79 13.87 -12.59 -5.24
CA ALA A 79 13.93 -12.82 -3.80
C ALA A 79 13.77 -11.54 -2.98
N GLU A 80 14.28 -10.40 -3.47
CA GLU A 80 14.11 -9.10 -2.79
C GLU A 80 12.65 -8.64 -2.85
N VAL A 81 12.00 -8.81 -4.00
CA VAL A 81 10.59 -8.45 -4.17
C VAL A 81 9.72 -9.32 -3.26
N GLU A 82 10.03 -10.61 -3.13
CA GLU A 82 9.34 -11.50 -2.20
C GLU A 82 9.48 -11.01 -0.75
N ARG A 83 10.68 -10.58 -0.35
CA ARG A 83 10.90 -10.02 0.99
C ARG A 83 10.06 -8.76 1.22
N MET A 84 9.97 -7.90 0.21
CA MET A 84 9.14 -6.69 0.30
C MET A 84 7.67 -7.05 0.49
N PHE A 85 7.18 -8.05 -0.25
CA PHE A 85 5.81 -8.55 -0.09
C PHE A 85 5.57 -9.07 1.33
N MET A 86 6.50 -9.84 1.87
CA MET A 86 6.38 -10.42 3.21
C MET A 86 6.34 -9.35 4.30
N LYS A 87 6.95 -8.19 4.09
CA LYS A 87 6.86 -7.08 5.03
C LYS A 87 5.44 -6.52 5.15
N LEU A 88 4.67 -6.60 4.07
CA LEU A 88 3.29 -6.12 4.05
C LEU A 88 2.28 -7.17 4.54
N ALA A 89 2.63 -8.43 4.38
CA ALA A 89 1.79 -9.52 4.82
C ALA A 89 1.95 -9.75 6.31
#